data_af66857b165cd61bf901ba898c622aee
#
_entry.id   af66857b165cd61bf901ba898c622aee
#
_cell.length_a   1.000
_cell.length_b   1.000
_cell.length_c   1.000
_cell.angle_alpha   90.00
_cell.angle_beta   90.00
_cell.angle_gamma   90.00
#
_symmetry.space_group_name_H-M   'P 1'
#
loop_
_entity.id
_entity.type
_entity.pdbx_description
1 polymer ?
#
loop_
_entity_poly.entity_id
_entity_poly.type
_entity_poly.pdbx_seq_one_letter_code
_entity_poly.pdbx_strand_id
1 'polypeptide(L)'
;RLREPVERFVQWARTFGATSNNRKWAIGITGDAATRLGQSPLRAPSVFNFFRPGYLPPNSALAARGLQAPEFQLVHESSVVAWVNFAQQFVGAGIADVRADYARELPLAGDAQALVAHIDLLLAAGALSGAARELITQAVQSMPAQTPAQQRARVLAAVHLVLCSPDYLVAV
;
A
#
# COMPACT_ATOMS: atom_id res chain seq x y z
N ARG A 1 10.30 7.69 8.17
CA ARG A 1 10.16 8.31 6.83
C ARG A 1 8.87 7.88 6.13
N LEU A 2 8.40 8.65 5.15
CA LEU A 2 7.33 8.20 4.26
C LEU A 2 7.86 7.06 3.35
N ARG A 3 7.12 5.96 3.23
CA ARG A 3 7.41 4.95 2.20
C ARG A 3 7.01 5.50 0.83
N GLU A 4 7.93 5.48 -0.13
CA GLU A 4 7.64 5.95 -1.48
C GLU A 4 6.60 5.05 -2.17
N PRO A 5 5.71 5.59 -3.02
CA PRO A 5 4.67 4.79 -3.68
C PRO A 5 5.21 3.57 -4.45
N VAL A 6 6.35 3.70 -5.09
CA VAL A 6 7.00 2.57 -5.78
C VAL A 6 7.49 1.50 -4.81
N GLU A 7 8.02 1.90 -3.64
CA GLU A 7 8.43 0.95 -2.59
C GLU A 7 7.24 0.15 -2.07
N ARG A 8 6.10 0.81 -1.83
CA ARG A 8 4.86 0.16 -1.36
C ARG A 8 4.35 -0.88 -2.35
N PHE A 9 4.36 -0.54 -3.63
CA PHE A 9 3.95 -1.46 -4.70
C PHE A 9 4.88 -2.68 -4.80
N VAL A 10 6.20 -2.45 -4.77
CA VAL A 10 7.20 -3.53 -4.81
C VAL A 10 7.12 -4.39 -3.55
N GLN A 11 6.91 -3.80 -2.38
CA GLN A 11 6.72 -4.54 -1.14
C GLN A 11 5.50 -5.46 -1.23
N TRP A 12 4.34 -4.95 -1.67
CA TRP A 12 3.17 -5.79 -1.90
C TRP A 12 3.48 -6.96 -2.84
N ALA A 13 4.10 -6.68 -3.98
CA ALA A 13 4.39 -7.72 -4.98
C ALA A 13 5.30 -8.82 -4.42
N ARG A 14 6.32 -8.45 -3.63
CA ARG A 14 7.24 -9.40 -2.99
C ARG A 14 6.57 -10.17 -1.85
N THR A 15 5.84 -9.48 -1.00
CA THR A 15 5.17 -10.07 0.17
C THR A 15 4.20 -11.16 -0.23
N PHE A 16 3.40 -10.92 -1.27
CA PHE A 16 2.38 -11.86 -1.73
C PHE A 16 2.81 -12.64 -2.98
N GLY A 17 4.11 -12.84 -3.18
CA GLY A 17 4.64 -13.71 -4.22
C GLY A 17 4.10 -13.41 -5.61
N ALA A 18 3.95 -12.12 -5.96
CA ALA A 18 3.40 -11.76 -7.27
C ALA A 18 4.20 -12.36 -8.42
N THR A 19 3.51 -12.80 -9.44
CA THR A 19 4.08 -13.41 -10.64
C THR A 19 3.58 -12.72 -11.90
N SER A 20 4.38 -12.81 -12.98
CA SER A 20 4.01 -12.38 -14.33
C SER A 20 4.02 -13.59 -15.23
N ASN A 21 2.87 -13.96 -15.83
CA ASN A 21 2.73 -15.14 -16.65
C ASN A 21 3.65 -15.13 -17.88
N ASN A 22 3.84 -13.96 -18.48
CA ASN A 22 4.71 -13.78 -19.63
C ASN A 22 6.15 -13.39 -19.24
N ARG A 23 6.47 -13.28 -17.93
CA ARG A 23 7.76 -12.87 -17.37
C ARG A 23 8.25 -11.48 -17.78
N LYS A 24 7.40 -10.65 -18.38
CA LYS A 24 7.78 -9.30 -18.84
C LYS A 24 7.55 -8.23 -17.77
N TRP A 25 6.72 -8.52 -16.75
CA TRP A 25 6.39 -7.57 -15.67
C TRP A 25 5.91 -6.21 -16.20
N ALA A 26 5.10 -6.25 -17.26
CA ALA A 26 4.62 -5.08 -17.97
C ALA A 26 3.51 -4.38 -17.18
N ILE A 27 3.89 -3.63 -16.12
CA ILE A 27 2.93 -2.89 -15.27
C ILE A 27 2.53 -1.51 -15.86
N GLY A 28 3.07 -1.15 -17.02
CA GLY A 28 2.81 0.12 -17.67
C GLY A 28 3.58 1.30 -17.07
N ILE A 29 3.19 2.52 -17.45
CA ILE A 29 3.77 3.75 -16.92
C ILE A 29 3.09 4.06 -15.59
N THR A 30 3.87 4.18 -14.53
CA THR A 30 3.38 4.41 -13.16
C THR A 30 3.56 5.88 -12.69
N GLY A 31 4.07 6.75 -13.57
CA GLY A 31 4.43 8.13 -13.22
C GLY A 31 3.28 9.12 -13.08
N ASP A 32 2.06 8.78 -13.49
CA ASP A 32 0.90 9.65 -13.30
C ASP A 32 0.49 9.68 -11.82
N ALA A 33 0.60 10.85 -11.20
CA ALA A 33 0.26 11.04 -9.79
C ALA A 33 -1.25 11.09 -9.51
N ALA A 34 -2.07 11.30 -10.54
CA ALA A 34 -3.54 11.36 -10.39
C ALA A 34 -4.20 9.98 -10.48
N THR A 35 -3.57 9.01 -11.13
CA THR A 35 -4.17 7.68 -11.39
C THR A 35 -3.29 6.50 -11.04
N ARG A 36 -2.00 6.74 -10.75
CA ARG A 36 -0.99 5.71 -10.49
C ARG A 36 -0.16 6.04 -9.24
N LEU A 37 1.16 5.79 -9.31
CA LEU A 37 2.08 5.97 -8.18
C LEU A 37 2.68 7.39 -8.10
N GLY A 38 2.62 8.20 -9.17
CA GLY A 38 3.38 9.43 -9.27
C GLY A 38 4.89 9.22 -9.42
N GLN A 39 5.33 7.98 -9.51
CA GLN A 39 6.72 7.58 -9.66
C GLN A 39 6.84 6.48 -10.71
N SER A 40 7.90 6.54 -11.52
CA SER A 40 8.30 5.44 -12.41
C SER A 40 9.78 5.17 -12.21
N PRO A 41 10.18 3.92 -11.98
CA PRO A 41 11.58 3.55 -11.85
C PRO A 41 12.40 4.03 -13.06
N LEU A 42 13.61 4.54 -12.82
CA LEU A 42 14.53 5.08 -13.82
C LEU A 42 14.02 6.30 -14.61
N ARG A 43 12.94 6.96 -14.13
CA ARG A 43 12.36 8.15 -14.77
C ARG A 43 12.24 9.32 -13.79
N ALA A 44 13.16 9.42 -12.85
CA ALA A 44 13.22 10.56 -11.95
C ALA A 44 13.47 11.86 -12.74
N PRO A 45 12.78 12.97 -12.41
CA PRO A 45 12.89 14.23 -13.14
C PRO A 45 14.23 14.93 -12.92
N SER A 46 14.99 14.53 -11.91
CA SER A 46 16.29 15.12 -11.58
C SER A 46 17.19 14.12 -10.84
N VAL A 47 18.43 14.50 -10.57
CA VAL A 47 19.39 13.75 -9.73
C VAL A 47 18.90 13.63 -8.26
N PHE A 48 17.93 14.43 -7.87
CA PHE A 48 17.33 14.42 -6.53
C PHE A 48 16.08 13.54 -6.44
N ASN A 49 15.91 12.58 -7.35
CA ASN A 49 14.75 11.70 -7.40
C ASN A 49 13.47 12.49 -7.76
N PHE A 50 12.34 12.20 -7.13
CA PHE A 50 11.02 12.81 -7.40
C PHE A 50 10.68 13.94 -6.42
N PHE A 51 11.59 14.31 -5.53
CA PHE A 51 11.39 15.32 -4.50
C PHE A 51 12.65 16.20 -4.36
N ARG A 52 12.50 17.37 -3.73
CA ARG A 52 13.60 18.31 -3.51
C ARG A 52 14.29 18.03 -2.18
N PRO A 53 15.64 18.01 -2.13
CA PRO A 53 16.37 18.05 -0.86
C PRO A 53 15.93 19.27 -0.06
N GLY A 54 15.80 19.12 1.24
CA GLY A 54 15.41 20.21 2.12
C GLY A 54 13.92 20.56 2.09
N TYR A 55 13.05 19.76 1.44
CA TYR A 55 11.62 20.02 1.45
C TYR A 55 11.04 19.95 2.86
N LEU A 56 10.31 21.00 3.23
CA LEU A 56 9.55 21.12 4.47
C LEU A 56 8.06 21.04 4.11
N PRO A 57 7.30 20.04 4.57
CA PRO A 57 5.87 19.93 4.28
C PRO A 57 5.10 21.15 4.80
N PRO A 58 4.47 21.98 3.93
CA PRO A 58 3.81 23.20 4.36
C PRO A 58 2.74 22.94 5.42
N ASN A 59 2.54 23.88 6.34
CA ASN A 59 1.51 23.83 7.39
C ASN A 59 1.54 22.56 8.25
N SER A 60 2.71 21.94 8.42
CA SER A 60 2.88 20.72 9.20
C SER A 60 3.67 20.96 10.49
N ALA A 61 3.51 20.06 11.46
CA ALA A 61 4.34 20.05 12.67
C ALA A 61 5.83 19.80 12.35
N LEU A 62 6.16 19.18 11.23
CA LEU A 62 7.53 19.00 10.75
C LEU A 62 8.12 20.36 10.34
N ALA A 63 7.40 21.12 9.53
CA ALA A 63 7.83 22.46 9.11
C ALA A 63 8.00 23.39 10.31
N ALA A 64 7.08 23.36 11.28
CA ALA A 64 7.17 24.16 12.51
C ALA A 64 8.43 23.87 13.34
N ARG A 65 8.97 22.66 13.21
CA ARG A 65 10.20 22.22 13.87
C ARG A 65 11.45 22.31 12.97
N GLY A 66 11.33 22.82 11.75
CA GLY A 66 12.41 22.85 10.77
C GLY A 66 12.87 21.47 10.30
N LEU A 67 12.05 20.44 10.46
CA LEU A 67 12.38 19.07 10.10
C LEU A 67 12.07 18.80 8.62
N GLN A 68 13.10 18.50 7.87
CA GLN A 68 13.01 18.19 6.46
C GLN A 68 12.41 16.79 6.26
N ALA A 69 11.50 16.68 5.31
CA ALA A 69 10.86 15.41 4.94
C ALA A 69 10.60 15.39 3.42
N PRO A 70 11.66 15.17 2.61
CA PRO A 70 11.60 15.29 1.15
C PRO A 70 10.52 14.41 0.51
N GLU A 71 10.36 13.18 0.97
CA GLU A 71 9.41 12.22 0.41
C GLU A 71 7.95 12.68 0.54
N PHE A 72 7.65 13.54 1.51
CA PHE A 72 6.30 14.11 1.66
C PHE A 72 5.90 15.05 0.51
N GLN A 73 6.83 15.45 -0.35
CA GLN A 73 6.49 16.17 -1.58
C GLN A 73 5.65 15.31 -2.55
N LEU A 74 5.71 13.98 -2.42
CA LEU A 74 4.87 13.05 -3.18
C LEU A 74 3.43 12.94 -2.66
N VAL A 75 3.14 13.53 -1.49
CA VAL A 75 1.82 13.44 -0.85
C VAL A 75 1.03 14.72 -1.13
N HIS A 76 0.01 14.61 -1.95
CA HIS A 76 -0.97 15.65 -2.23
C HIS A 76 -2.34 14.98 -2.50
N GLU A 77 -3.40 15.76 -2.52
CA GLU A 77 -4.78 15.24 -2.59
C GLU A 77 -4.97 14.18 -3.68
N SER A 78 -4.56 14.48 -4.92
CA SER A 78 -4.72 13.54 -6.02
C SER A 78 -3.87 12.28 -5.86
N SER A 79 -2.65 12.36 -5.32
CA SER A 79 -1.79 11.18 -5.12
C SER A 79 -2.32 10.24 -4.03
N VAL A 80 -2.98 10.78 -2.99
CA VAL A 80 -3.63 9.96 -1.96
C VAL A 80 -4.80 9.17 -2.56
N VAL A 81 -5.66 9.84 -3.32
CA VAL A 81 -6.80 9.18 -4.00
C VAL A 81 -6.30 8.16 -5.02
N ALA A 82 -5.28 8.53 -5.80
CA ALA A 82 -4.67 7.64 -6.79
C ALA A 82 -4.09 6.38 -6.14
N TRP A 83 -3.41 6.53 -4.99
CA TRP A 83 -2.88 5.39 -4.24
C TRP A 83 -3.98 4.41 -3.81
N VAL A 84 -5.06 4.91 -3.20
CA VAL A 84 -6.18 4.07 -2.74
C VAL A 84 -6.78 3.29 -3.91
N ASN A 85 -7.09 3.97 -5.02
CA ASN A 85 -7.69 3.34 -6.19
C ASN A 85 -6.74 2.36 -6.88
N PHE A 86 -5.47 2.72 -7.03
CA PHE A 86 -4.48 1.85 -7.65
C PHE A 86 -4.17 0.63 -6.78
N ALA A 87 -4.11 0.80 -5.45
CA ALA A 87 -3.96 -0.30 -4.51
C ALA A 87 -5.15 -1.27 -4.59
N GLN A 88 -6.37 -0.77 -4.65
CA GLN A 88 -7.55 -1.60 -4.86
C GLN A 88 -7.45 -2.42 -6.15
N GLN A 89 -6.99 -1.80 -7.24
CA GLN A 89 -6.83 -2.46 -8.52
C GLN A 89 -5.80 -3.59 -8.44
N PHE A 90 -4.56 -3.31 -7.97
CA PHE A 90 -3.51 -4.33 -8.02
C PHE A 90 -3.71 -5.43 -6.96
N VAL A 91 -4.27 -5.13 -5.80
CA VAL A 91 -4.62 -6.13 -4.78
C VAL A 91 -5.71 -7.07 -5.32
N GLY A 92 -6.76 -6.54 -5.91
CA GLY A 92 -7.91 -7.34 -6.39
C GLY A 92 -7.66 -8.05 -7.72
N ALA A 93 -7.45 -7.28 -8.77
CA ALA A 93 -7.35 -7.75 -10.14
C ALA A 93 -5.90 -7.94 -10.63
N GLY A 94 -4.92 -7.36 -9.94
CA GLY A 94 -3.55 -7.25 -10.41
C GLY A 94 -3.36 -6.15 -11.46
N ILE A 95 -2.18 -6.08 -12.05
CA ILE A 95 -1.84 -5.13 -13.12
C ILE A 95 -1.37 -5.90 -14.34
N ALA A 96 -2.04 -5.72 -15.46
CA ALA A 96 -1.83 -6.50 -16.67
C ALA A 96 -1.85 -8.02 -16.37
N ASP A 97 -0.73 -8.72 -16.52
CA ASP A 97 -0.60 -10.14 -16.16
C ASP A 97 0.07 -10.38 -14.80
N VAL A 98 0.44 -9.31 -14.08
CA VAL A 98 1.03 -9.42 -12.74
C VAL A 98 -0.06 -9.66 -11.71
N ARG A 99 0.03 -10.77 -10.99
CA ARG A 99 -0.95 -11.21 -9.97
C ARG A 99 -0.24 -11.65 -8.71
N ALA A 100 -0.77 -11.24 -7.56
CA ALA A 100 -0.35 -11.76 -6.27
C ALA A 100 -1.04 -13.08 -5.95
N ASP A 101 -0.38 -13.89 -5.14
CA ASP A 101 -0.92 -15.13 -4.57
C ASP A 101 -1.24 -14.91 -3.09
N TYR A 102 -2.49 -15.13 -2.72
CA TYR A 102 -2.98 -15.02 -1.35
C TYR A 102 -3.31 -16.39 -0.73
N ALA A 103 -2.77 -17.47 -1.27
CA ALA A 103 -3.07 -18.83 -0.80
C ALA A 103 -2.69 -19.03 0.69
N ARG A 104 -1.70 -18.31 1.19
CA ARG A 104 -1.27 -18.38 2.59
C ARG A 104 -2.19 -17.62 3.55
N GLU A 105 -2.88 -16.60 3.07
CA GLU A 105 -3.78 -15.73 3.83
C GLU A 105 -5.21 -16.26 3.87
N LEU A 106 -5.63 -17.01 2.85
CA LEU A 106 -6.98 -17.57 2.75
C LEU A 106 -7.41 -18.42 3.97
N PRO A 107 -6.56 -19.27 4.55
CA PRO A 107 -6.92 -20.04 5.76
C PRO A 107 -7.26 -19.14 6.96
N LEU A 108 -6.74 -17.92 7.01
CA LEU A 108 -7.01 -16.95 8.08
C LEU A 108 -8.31 -16.15 7.87
N ALA A 109 -8.94 -16.27 6.70
CA ALA A 109 -10.11 -15.47 6.34
C ALA A 109 -11.32 -15.67 7.28
N GLY A 110 -11.40 -16.77 8.00
CA GLY A 110 -12.43 -17.04 9.00
C GLY A 110 -12.27 -16.21 10.29
N ASP A 111 -11.05 -15.82 10.63
CA ASP A 111 -10.69 -15.04 11.81
C ASP A 111 -10.13 -13.68 11.40
N ALA A 112 -10.94 -12.64 11.48
CA ALA A 112 -10.54 -11.29 11.07
C ALA A 112 -9.38 -10.74 11.90
N GLN A 113 -9.31 -11.07 13.20
CA GLN A 113 -8.25 -10.61 14.07
C GLN A 113 -6.91 -11.26 13.71
N ALA A 114 -6.89 -12.57 13.52
CA ALA A 114 -5.69 -13.28 13.08
C ALA A 114 -5.23 -12.84 11.69
N LEU A 115 -6.18 -12.64 10.76
CA LEU A 115 -5.88 -12.16 9.40
C LEU A 115 -5.23 -10.77 9.43
N VAL A 116 -5.82 -9.81 10.13
CA VAL A 116 -5.30 -8.43 10.19
C VAL A 116 -3.95 -8.39 10.91
N ALA A 117 -3.78 -9.16 12.01
CA ALA A 117 -2.49 -9.26 12.69
C ALA A 117 -1.39 -9.84 11.78
N HIS A 118 -1.72 -10.85 10.98
CA HIS A 118 -0.79 -11.43 10.00
C HIS A 118 -0.40 -10.42 8.91
N ILE A 119 -1.38 -9.71 8.33
CA ILE A 119 -1.11 -8.70 7.29
C ILE A 119 -0.33 -7.50 7.86
N ASP A 120 -0.63 -7.05 9.08
CA ASP A 120 0.13 -6.03 9.79
C ASP A 120 1.60 -6.44 9.93
N LEU A 121 1.85 -7.67 10.39
CA LEU A 121 3.22 -8.20 10.51
C LEU A 121 3.96 -8.19 9.17
N LEU A 122 3.31 -8.64 8.09
CA LEU A 122 3.93 -8.75 6.77
C LEU A 122 4.21 -7.40 6.11
N LEU A 123 3.30 -6.45 6.22
CA LEU A 123 3.38 -5.16 5.51
C LEU A 123 3.94 -4.04 6.39
N ALA A 124 3.51 -3.97 7.64
CA ALA A 124 3.87 -2.90 8.56
C ALA A 124 4.83 -3.33 9.68
N ALA A 125 5.31 -4.58 9.68
CA ALA A 125 6.16 -5.13 10.74
C ALA A 125 5.52 -5.04 12.16
N GLY A 126 4.18 -5.12 12.23
CA GLY A 126 3.43 -4.98 13.48
C GLY A 126 3.29 -3.54 13.98
N ALA A 127 3.57 -2.55 13.16
CA ALA A 127 3.58 -1.14 13.55
C ALA A 127 2.21 -0.44 13.47
N LEU A 128 1.13 -1.13 13.09
CA LEU A 128 -0.21 -0.54 13.16
C LEU A 128 -0.54 -0.16 14.60
N SER A 129 -1.03 1.06 14.81
CA SER A 129 -1.56 1.46 16.12
C SER A 129 -2.74 0.57 16.54
N GLY A 130 -2.97 0.45 17.84
CA GLY A 130 -4.11 -0.32 18.36
C GLY A 130 -5.44 0.14 17.75
N ALA A 131 -5.63 1.45 17.60
CA ALA A 131 -6.85 2.03 17.00
C ALA A 131 -6.99 1.67 15.52
N ALA A 132 -5.92 1.76 14.73
CA ALA A 132 -5.96 1.39 13.32
C ALA A 132 -6.21 -0.12 13.14
N ARG A 133 -5.55 -0.95 13.93
CA ARG A 133 -5.75 -2.41 13.90
C ARG A 133 -7.18 -2.79 14.26
N GLU A 134 -7.74 -2.17 15.30
CA GLU A 134 -9.13 -2.43 15.71
C GLU A 134 -10.11 -2.01 14.61
N LEU A 135 -9.97 -0.81 14.05
CA LEU A 135 -10.83 -0.31 12.99
C LEU A 135 -10.80 -1.21 11.75
N ILE A 136 -9.60 -1.63 11.32
CA ILE A 136 -9.44 -2.53 10.18
C ILE A 136 -10.06 -3.90 10.49
N THR A 137 -9.85 -4.42 11.69
CA THR A 137 -10.42 -5.70 12.12
C THR A 137 -11.94 -5.66 12.12
N GLN A 138 -12.55 -4.61 12.63
CA GLN A 138 -14.01 -4.43 12.61
C GLN A 138 -14.54 -4.38 11.17
N ALA A 139 -13.90 -3.63 10.29
CA ALA A 139 -14.27 -3.55 8.88
C ALA A 139 -14.19 -4.92 8.19
N VAL A 140 -13.10 -5.66 8.39
CA VAL A 140 -12.91 -7.00 7.84
C VAL A 140 -13.92 -8.00 8.43
N GLN A 141 -14.19 -7.92 9.70
CA GLN A 141 -15.14 -8.82 10.39
C GLN A 141 -16.59 -8.60 9.94
N SER A 142 -16.97 -7.39 9.56
CA SER A 142 -18.31 -7.09 9.02
C SER A 142 -18.59 -7.77 7.68
N MET A 143 -17.56 -8.22 6.97
CA MET A 143 -17.70 -8.90 5.70
C MET A 143 -17.99 -10.40 5.90
N PRO A 144 -18.87 -11.03 5.09
CA PRO A 144 -19.14 -12.46 5.16
C PRO A 144 -17.90 -13.29 4.78
N ALA A 145 -17.79 -14.53 5.31
CA ALA A 145 -16.67 -15.45 5.07
C ALA A 145 -17.11 -16.92 4.87
N GLN A 146 -18.37 -17.14 4.48
CA GLN A 146 -18.96 -18.49 4.38
C GLN A 146 -18.58 -19.22 3.09
N THR A 147 -18.26 -18.47 2.02
CA THR A 147 -17.89 -19.04 0.73
C THR A 147 -16.45 -18.69 0.38
N PRO A 148 -15.78 -19.50 -0.50
CA PRO A 148 -14.42 -19.18 -0.95
C PRO A 148 -14.28 -17.77 -1.56
N ALA A 149 -15.30 -17.31 -2.29
CA ALA A 149 -15.31 -15.96 -2.87
C ALA A 149 -15.36 -14.88 -1.78
N GLN A 150 -16.17 -15.07 -0.73
CA GLN A 150 -16.26 -14.17 0.41
C GLN A 150 -14.95 -14.17 1.23
N GLN A 151 -14.37 -15.34 1.47
CA GLN A 151 -13.07 -15.47 2.14
C GLN A 151 -11.98 -14.70 1.37
N ARG A 152 -11.93 -14.88 0.05
CA ARG A 152 -11.01 -14.12 -0.80
C ARG A 152 -11.27 -12.60 -0.70
N ALA A 153 -12.52 -12.17 -0.78
CA ALA A 153 -12.87 -10.75 -0.67
C ALA A 153 -12.41 -10.15 0.69
N ARG A 154 -12.55 -10.91 1.77
CA ARG A 154 -12.09 -10.52 3.10
C ARG A 154 -10.57 -10.36 3.17
N VAL A 155 -9.80 -11.28 2.59
CA VAL A 155 -8.34 -11.18 2.49
C VAL A 155 -7.93 -9.93 1.70
N LEU A 156 -8.52 -9.72 0.52
CA LEU A 156 -8.23 -8.56 -0.31
C LEU A 156 -8.53 -7.24 0.41
N ALA A 157 -9.64 -7.18 1.15
CA ALA A 157 -10.00 -6.01 1.95
C ALA A 157 -8.97 -5.75 3.07
N ALA A 158 -8.55 -6.78 3.80
CA ALA A 158 -7.53 -6.64 4.85
C ALA A 158 -6.21 -6.10 4.29
N VAL A 159 -5.71 -6.67 3.19
CA VAL A 159 -4.49 -6.19 2.51
C VAL A 159 -4.63 -4.74 2.07
N HIS A 160 -5.75 -4.40 1.41
CA HIS A 160 -5.99 -3.05 0.91
C HIS A 160 -6.07 -2.02 2.05
N LEU A 161 -6.80 -2.31 3.11
CA LEU A 161 -6.96 -1.40 4.24
C LEU A 161 -5.62 -1.15 4.97
N VAL A 162 -4.80 -2.18 5.16
CA VAL A 162 -3.46 -2.01 5.74
C VAL A 162 -2.58 -1.16 4.83
N LEU A 163 -2.54 -1.43 3.51
CA LEU A 163 -1.77 -0.64 2.54
C LEU A 163 -2.18 0.84 2.47
N CYS A 164 -3.44 1.16 2.81
CA CYS A 164 -3.97 2.52 2.82
C CYS A 164 -3.90 3.19 4.19
N SER A 165 -3.49 2.48 5.25
CA SER A 165 -3.41 3.05 6.58
C SER A 165 -2.24 4.05 6.71
N PRO A 166 -2.41 5.16 7.45
CA PRO A 166 -1.32 6.09 7.72
C PRO A 166 -0.11 5.43 8.38
N ASP A 167 -0.33 4.47 9.28
CA ASP A 167 0.71 3.75 10.00
C ASP A 167 1.58 2.89 9.07
N TYR A 168 0.99 2.35 8.00
CA TYR A 168 1.75 1.69 6.94
C TYR A 168 2.51 2.68 6.06
N LEU A 169 1.90 3.81 5.72
CA LEU A 169 2.49 4.80 4.80
C LEU A 169 3.76 5.43 5.37
N VAL A 170 3.87 5.53 6.70
CA VAL A 170 5.03 6.10 7.38
C VAL A 170 5.82 5.00 8.07
N ALA A 171 7.04 4.72 7.58
CA ALA A 171 7.93 3.77 8.25
C ALA A 171 8.50 4.37 9.53
N VAL A 172 8.40 3.63 10.61
CA VAL A 172 9.04 3.93 11.92
C VAL A 172 10.50 3.50 11.90
#